data_89aa43cb61302d42baa139fbfcd868b0
#
_entry.id   89aa43cb61302d42baa139fbfcd868b0
#
_cell.length_a   1.000
_cell.length_b   1.000
_cell.length_c   1.000
_cell.angle_alpha   90.00
_cell.angle_beta   90.00
_cell.angle_gamma   90.00
#
_symmetry.space_group_name_H-M   'P 1'
#
loop_
_entity.id
_entity.type
_entity.pdbx_description
1 polymer ?
#
loop_
_entity_poly.entity_id
_entity_poly.type
_entity_poly.pdbx_seq_one_letter_code
_entity_poly.pdbx_strand_id
1 'polypeptide(L)'
;MIALALLLQGSLPDSLPPKPAVAPSAWLSLIGAYASDHDTLYVYEDGGALVALLRPRAPMRLAQAAESLFTFSGRGPYDADRIAFRPGEIQVGQVVLRRLQMGPADGGQLRLQPVRSVTELLRIDHKLTPPAETGAFLAPDLVEPSRLDGTIRLDIRYATTNNFLGTVVYSSARAFLQRPAALALVRAARVLRPLGYGILIHDAYRPWYVTKVFWDATPPASRWLVADPARGSKHNRGAAVDLTLYDLATGAPVEMPSTYDEATPRALSDYPGGTSRQRWHRALLRRVLEAERFTVNPSEWWHFDFRDWQRYQILNVPFERVR
;
A
#
# COMPACT_ATOMS: atom_id res chain seq x y z
N MET A 1 26.24 -35.81 21.07
CA MET A 1 26.31 -35.06 19.80
C MET A 1 25.22 -33.97 19.83
N ILE A 2 25.62 -32.74 20.14
CA ILE A 2 24.73 -31.58 20.20
C ILE A 2 24.70 -30.98 18.80
N ALA A 3 23.56 -31.09 18.12
CA ALA A 3 23.36 -30.46 16.82
C ALA A 3 23.21 -28.95 17.04
N LEU A 4 24.21 -28.19 16.63
CA LEU A 4 24.21 -26.73 16.60
C LEU A 4 23.29 -26.29 15.47
N ALA A 5 22.06 -25.88 15.80
CA ALA A 5 21.17 -25.25 14.84
C ALA A 5 21.75 -23.88 14.50
N LEU A 6 22.39 -23.76 13.32
CA LEU A 6 22.70 -22.47 12.73
C LEU A 6 21.38 -21.73 12.45
N LEU A 7 21.04 -20.81 13.32
CA LEU A 7 20.07 -19.75 13.06
C LEU A 7 20.67 -18.91 11.92
N LEU A 8 20.17 -19.10 10.70
CA LEU A 8 20.33 -18.16 9.62
C LEU A 8 19.65 -16.85 10.06
N GLN A 9 20.41 -15.98 10.70
CA GLN A 9 20.05 -14.58 10.86
C GLN A 9 20.04 -13.99 9.44
N GLY A 10 18.85 -13.72 8.91
CA GLY A 10 18.72 -12.96 7.69
C GLY A 10 19.40 -11.60 7.91
N SER A 11 20.56 -11.40 7.30
CA SER A 11 21.22 -10.11 7.29
C SER A 11 20.32 -9.13 6.54
N LEU A 12 20.09 -7.95 7.15
CA LEU A 12 19.51 -6.82 6.42
C LEU A 12 20.32 -6.64 5.12
N PRO A 13 19.63 -6.52 3.97
CA PRO A 13 20.32 -6.13 2.75
C PRO A 13 20.99 -4.78 3.02
N ASP A 14 22.26 -4.64 2.61
CA ASP A 14 23.09 -3.48 2.84
C ASP A 14 22.36 -2.15 2.64
N SER A 15 22.43 -1.29 3.69
CA SER A 15 22.10 0.14 3.68
C SER A 15 20.65 0.57 3.42
N LEU A 16 19.72 0.32 4.38
CA LEU A 16 18.69 1.33 4.61
C LEU A 16 19.31 2.50 5.37
N PRO A 17 19.06 3.75 4.95
CA PRO A 17 19.47 4.90 5.74
C PRO A 17 18.83 4.83 7.13
N PRO A 18 19.40 5.48 8.15
CA PRO A 18 18.79 5.56 9.48
C PRO A 18 17.32 6.03 9.40
N LYS A 19 16.48 5.54 10.33
CA LYS A 19 15.07 5.96 10.42
C LYS A 19 15.00 7.48 10.57
N PRO A 20 14.32 8.21 9.66
CA PRO A 20 14.21 9.67 9.73
C PRO A 20 13.47 10.13 10.98
N ALA A 21 13.79 11.36 11.43
CA ALA A 21 13.01 12.03 12.47
C ALA A 21 11.55 12.27 12.04
N VAL A 22 10.67 12.54 12.99
CA VAL A 22 9.29 12.97 12.69
C VAL A 22 9.37 14.36 12.06
N ALA A 23 8.64 14.59 10.99
CA ALA A 23 8.50 15.90 10.39
C ALA A 23 7.85 16.88 11.39
N PRO A 24 8.24 18.15 11.42
CA PRO A 24 7.56 19.17 12.21
C PRO A 24 6.06 19.21 11.90
N SER A 25 5.22 19.20 12.93
CA SER A 25 3.76 19.21 12.77
C SER A 25 3.24 20.39 11.94
N ALA A 26 3.87 21.57 12.09
CA ALA A 26 3.55 22.76 11.32
C ALA A 26 3.71 22.56 9.78
N TRP A 27 4.52 21.61 9.35
CA TRP A 27 4.74 21.36 7.92
C TRP A 27 3.72 20.39 7.31
N LEU A 28 3.03 19.59 8.13
CA LEU A 28 2.10 18.57 7.63
C LEU A 28 0.97 19.18 6.80
N SER A 29 0.52 20.39 7.15
CA SER A 29 -0.48 21.13 6.38
C SER A 29 0.03 21.68 5.05
N LEU A 30 1.35 21.86 4.91
CA LEU A 30 2.01 22.36 3.71
C LEU A 30 2.37 21.25 2.73
N ILE A 31 2.58 20.04 3.24
CA ILE A 31 2.91 18.87 2.42
C ILE A 31 1.71 18.47 1.56
N GLY A 32 1.92 18.32 0.25
CA GLY A 32 0.88 17.95 -0.70
C GLY A 32 1.29 18.11 -2.14
N ALA A 33 0.34 17.89 -3.04
CA ALA A 33 0.49 18.23 -4.44
C ALA A 33 -0.39 19.43 -4.76
N TYR A 34 0.14 20.33 -5.56
CA TYR A 34 -0.49 21.57 -5.97
C TYR A 34 -0.42 21.68 -7.49
N ALA A 35 -1.55 21.90 -8.14
CA ALA A 35 -1.64 21.92 -9.59
C ALA A 35 -2.16 23.24 -10.14
N SER A 36 -1.66 23.58 -11.31
CA SER A 36 -2.26 24.51 -12.28
C SER A 36 -2.82 23.70 -13.47
N ASP A 37 -3.28 24.37 -14.51
CA ASP A 37 -3.76 23.71 -15.74
C ASP A 37 -2.64 22.93 -16.48
N HIS A 38 -1.37 23.21 -16.19
CA HIS A 38 -0.23 22.68 -16.95
C HIS A 38 0.74 21.86 -16.09
N ASP A 39 0.83 22.15 -14.78
CA ASP A 39 1.89 21.63 -13.93
C ASP A 39 1.34 21.08 -12.61
N THR A 40 2.08 20.12 -12.01
CA THR A 40 1.88 19.68 -10.63
C THR A 40 3.19 19.83 -9.85
N LEU A 41 3.17 20.67 -8.82
CA LEU A 41 4.26 20.85 -7.88
C LEU A 41 3.99 20.02 -6.62
N TYR A 42 4.90 19.14 -6.28
CA TYR A 42 4.87 18.38 -5.03
C TYR A 42 5.66 19.12 -3.97
N VAL A 43 5.06 19.33 -2.81
CA VAL A 43 5.75 19.79 -1.60
C VAL A 43 5.80 18.62 -0.64
N TYR A 44 6.99 18.28 -0.14
CA TYR A 44 7.19 17.16 0.76
C TYR A 44 8.35 17.47 1.75
N GLU A 45 8.43 16.72 2.83
CA GLU A 45 9.57 16.82 3.75
C GLU A 45 10.64 15.82 3.34
N ASP A 46 11.90 16.26 3.29
CA ASP A 46 13.05 15.40 3.02
C ASP A 46 14.26 15.79 3.89
N GLY A 47 14.70 14.86 4.73
CA GLY A 47 15.85 15.00 5.59
C GLY A 47 15.77 16.23 6.50
N GLY A 48 14.61 16.54 7.06
CA GLY A 48 14.39 17.66 7.96
C GLY A 48 14.27 19.02 7.26
N ALA A 49 13.93 19.04 5.96
CA ALA A 49 13.61 20.26 5.21
C ALA A 49 12.35 20.06 4.37
N LEU A 50 11.58 21.12 4.13
CA LEU A 50 10.60 21.12 3.05
C LEU A 50 11.32 21.18 1.70
N VAL A 51 10.76 20.45 0.73
CA VAL A 51 11.28 20.35 -0.63
C VAL A 51 10.15 20.55 -1.60
N ALA A 52 10.39 21.30 -2.67
CA ALA A 52 9.48 21.47 -3.80
C ALA A 52 10.02 20.71 -5.02
N LEU A 53 9.16 19.93 -5.67
CA LEU A 53 9.47 19.15 -6.88
C LEU A 53 8.48 19.47 -7.99
N LEU A 54 8.96 20.07 -9.07
CA LEU A 54 8.25 20.23 -10.34
C LEU A 54 8.96 19.37 -11.39
N ARG A 55 8.38 18.22 -11.75
CA ARG A 55 8.99 17.33 -12.77
C ARG A 55 9.01 17.99 -14.14
N PRO A 56 10.08 17.82 -14.94
CA PRO A 56 11.24 16.93 -14.73
C PRO A 56 12.42 17.58 -13.95
N ARG A 57 12.23 18.73 -13.32
CA ARG A 57 13.31 19.42 -12.59
C ARG A 57 13.78 18.62 -11.36
N ALA A 58 14.99 18.92 -10.90
CA ALA A 58 15.49 18.38 -9.64
C ALA A 58 14.72 18.97 -8.45
N PRO A 59 14.59 18.23 -7.33
CA PRO A 59 14.00 18.73 -6.10
C PRO A 59 14.77 19.94 -5.55
N MET A 60 14.05 20.91 -5.02
CA MET A 60 14.62 22.14 -4.46
C MET A 60 14.25 22.29 -2.99
N ARG A 61 15.26 22.44 -2.14
CA ARG A 61 15.04 22.71 -0.72
C ARG A 61 14.43 24.10 -0.52
N LEU A 62 13.56 24.18 0.47
CA LEU A 62 12.87 25.39 0.89
C LEU A 62 13.43 25.85 2.25
N ALA A 63 13.84 27.11 2.35
CA ALA A 63 14.21 27.74 3.61
C ALA A 63 13.07 28.63 4.08
N GLN A 64 12.64 28.45 5.33
CA GLN A 64 11.55 29.24 5.91
C GLN A 64 11.98 30.70 6.12
N ALA A 65 11.24 31.63 5.52
CA ALA A 65 11.44 33.06 5.66
C ALA A 65 10.41 33.71 6.60
N ALA A 66 9.18 33.13 6.64
CA ALA A 66 8.11 33.49 7.57
C ALA A 66 7.20 32.26 7.74
N GLU A 67 6.15 32.34 8.56
CA GLU A 67 5.25 31.23 8.88
C GLU A 67 4.73 30.47 7.63
N SER A 68 4.34 31.21 6.59
CA SER A 68 3.79 30.68 5.35
C SER A 68 4.60 31.05 4.10
N LEU A 69 5.80 31.61 4.28
CA LEU A 69 6.68 32.08 3.20
C LEU A 69 8.01 31.34 3.25
N PHE A 70 8.41 30.77 2.13
CA PHE A 70 9.68 30.07 1.99
C PHE A 70 10.44 30.59 0.76
N THR A 71 11.76 30.46 0.79
CA THR A 71 12.65 30.75 -0.33
C THR A 71 13.22 29.47 -0.90
N PHE A 72 13.42 29.41 -2.21
CA PHE A 72 14.12 28.31 -2.85
C PHE A 72 15.62 28.41 -2.60
N SER A 73 16.31 27.27 -2.50
CA SER A 73 17.79 27.21 -2.37
C SER A 73 18.53 27.56 -3.66
N GLY A 74 17.86 28.20 -4.60
CA GLY A 74 18.35 28.63 -5.91
C GLY A 74 17.17 29.20 -6.70
N ARG A 75 17.30 29.28 -8.03
CA ARG A 75 16.22 29.77 -8.89
C ARG A 75 15.11 28.71 -8.95
N GLY A 76 13.96 29.00 -8.36
CA GLY A 76 12.80 28.12 -8.26
C GLY A 76 12.05 27.91 -9.58
N PRO A 77 10.95 27.15 -9.55
CA PRO A 77 10.02 27.07 -10.66
C PRO A 77 9.51 28.47 -11.06
N TYR A 78 9.17 28.62 -12.33
CA TYR A 78 8.66 29.89 -12.90
C TYR A 78 9.58 31.10 -12.62
N ASP A 79 10.90 30.84 -12.51
CA ASP A 79 11.92 31.84 -12.20
C ASP A 79 11.71 32.59 -10.87
N ALA A 80 10.97 31.99 -9.95
CA ALA A 80 10.63 32.58 -8.67
C ALA A 80 11.70 32.32 -7.61
N ASP A 81 11.89 33.29 -6.69
CA ASP A 81 12.75 33.12 -5.52
C ASP A 81 12.00 32.58 -4.31
N ARG A 82 10.66 32.67 -4.32
CA ARG A 82 9.79 32.39 -3.18
C ARG A 82 8.57 31.57 -3.53
N ILE A 83 8.10 30.83 -2.52
CA ILE A 83 6.84 30.14 -2.49
C ILE A 83 6.06 30.59 -1.26
N ALA A 84 4.83 31.07 -1.44
CA ALA A 84 3.91 31.43 -0.39
C ALA A 84 2.78 30.41 -0.28
N PHE A 85 2.53 29.95 0.93
CA PHE A 85 1.43 29.02 1.23
C PHE A 85 0.21 29.79 1.72
N ARG A 86 -0.97 29.45 1.17
CA ARG A 86 -2.27 29.97 1.57
C ARG A 86 -3.24 28.79 1.79
N PRO A 87 -4.37 28.97 2.46
CA PRO A 87 -5.36 27.93 2.55
C PRO A 87 -5.79 27.41 1.18
N GLY A 88 -5.49 26.14 0.88
CA GLY A 88 -5.86 25.48 -0.36
C GLY A 88 -5.02 25.81 -1.60
N GLU A 89 -4.00 26.64 -1.51
CA GLU A 89 -3.16 27.01 -2.66
C GLU A 89 -1.73 27.40 -2.28
N ILE A 90 -0.86 27.45 -3.27
CA ILE A 90 0.47 28.06 -3.18
C ILE A 90 0.63 29.08 -4.30
N GLN A 91 1.42 30.11 -4.01
CA GLN A 91 1.85 31.07 -5.02
C GLN A 91 3.37 30.96 -5.21
N VAL A 92 3.79 30.76 -6.47
CA VAL A 92 5.20 30.68 -6.88
C VAL A 92 5.43 31.72 -7.99
N GLY A 93 6.05 32.83 -7.65
CA GLY A 93 6.12 33.99 -8.54
C GLY A 93 4.73 34.54 -8.87
N GLN A 94 4.39 34.54 -10.16
CA GLN A 94 3.06 34.95 -10.65
C GLN A 94 2.08 33.76 -10.80
N VAL A 95 2.54 32.53 -10.58
CA VAL A 95 1.73 31.32 -10.78
C VAL A 95 1.09 30.91 -9.47
N VAL A 96 -0.24 30.66 -9.53
CA VAL A 96 -1.01 30.09 -8.42
C VAL A 96 -1.29 28.63 -8.75
N LEU A 97 -0.95 27.74 -7.82
CA LEU A 97 -1.28 26.32 -7.94
C LEU A 97 -2.23 25.94 -6.78
N ARG A 98 -3.30 25.25 -7.12
CA ARG A 98 -4.31 24.82 -6.14
C ARG A 98 -3.96 23.45 -5.58
N ARG A 99 -4.21 23.26 -4.29
CA ARG A 99 -3.99 22.00 -3.63
C ARG A 99 -4.88 20.91 -4.25
N LEU A 100 -4.27 19.83 -4.67
CA LEU A 100 -5.01 18.64 -5.10
C LEU A 100 -5.57 17.91 -3.88
N GLN A 101 -6.87 17.64 -3.90
CA GLN A 101 -7.50 16.77 -2.93
C GLN A 101 -7.07 15.33 -3.23
N MET A 102 -6.27 14.74 -2.35
CA MET A 102 -5.85 13.35 -2.45
C MET A 102 -6.53 12.50 -1.38
N GLY A 103 -7.29 11.52 -1.81
CA GLY A 103 -8.10 10.68 -0.93
C GLY A 103 -9.37 11.37 -0.43
N PRO A 104 -10.16 10.71 0.41
CA PRO A 104 -11.35 11.27 1.04
C PRO A 104 -11.02 12.51 1.87
N ALA A 105 -11.94 13.50 1.87
CA ALA A 105 -11.74 14.79 2.54
C ALA A 105 -11.54 14.63 4.07
N ASP A 106 -12.11 13.59 4.66
CA ASP A 106 -11.99 13.23 6.08
C ASP A 106 -10.73 12.39 6.41
N GLY A 107 -9.88 12.11 5.39
CA GLY A 107 -8.72 11.24 5.55
C GLY A 107 -9.06 9.76 5.75
N GLY A 108 -10.32 9.38 5.58
CA GLY A 108 -10.82 8.02 5.76
C GLY A 108 -10.51 7.07 4.60
N GLN A 109 -11.19 5.93 4.62
CA GLN A 109 -11.10 4.91 3.57
C GLN A 109 -11.83 5.37 2.30
N LEU A 110 -11.27 5.07 1.13
CA LEU A 110 -11.99 5.20 -0.15
C LEU A 110 -13.36 4.50 -0.04
N ARG A 111 -14.41 5.16 -0.52
CA ARG A 111 -15.77 4.62 -0.60
C ARG A 111 -16.29 4.78 -2.02
N LEU A 112 -16.67 3.67 -2.64
CA LEU A 112 -17.44 3.66 -3.86
C LEU A 112 -18.91 3.37 -3.53
N GLN A 113 -19.80 3.98 -4.31
CA GLN A 113 -21.20 3.60 -4.27
C GLN A 113 -21.40 2.36 -5.14
N PRO A 114 -21.73 1.18 -4.58
CA PRO A 114 -21.95 -0.02 -5.37
C PRO A 114 -23.11 0.15 -6.36
N VAL A 115 -22.94 -0.30 -7.60
CA VAL A 115 -24.00 -0.27 -8.63
C VAL A 115 -25.00 -1.43 -8.50
N ARG A 116 -24.64 -2.45 -7.70
CA ARG A 116 -25.47 -3.60 -7.34
C ARG A 116 -25.30 -3.94 -5.87
N SER A 117 -26.29 -4.54 -5.26
CA SER A 117 -26.22 -5.00 -3.86
C SER A 117 -25.09 -6.01 -3.68
N VAL A 118 -24.10 -5.67 -2.86
CA VAL A 118 -22.96 -6.56 -2.52
C VAL A 118 -23.46 -7.86 -1.89
N THR A 119 -24.45 -7.79 -1.00
CA THR A 119 -25.06 -8.97 -0.35
C THR A 119 -25.70 -9.91 -1.36
N GLU A 120 -26.41 -9.36 -2.36
CA GLU A 120 -27.01 -10.15 -3.42
C GLU A 120 -25.95 -10.79 -4.32
N LEU A 121 -24.92 -10.02 -4.71
CA LEU A 121 -23.80 -10.51 -5.50
C LEU A 121 -23.08 -11.67 -4.78
N LEU A 122 -22.79 -11.54 -3.50
CA LEU A 122 -22.20 -12.61 -2.69
C LEU A 122 -23.03 -13.90 -2.76
N ARG A 123 -24.37 -13.79 -2.70
CA ARG A 123 -25.28 -14.94 -2.77
C ARG A 123 -25.30 -15.61 -4.15
N ILE A 124 -25.07 -14.85 -5.21
CA ILE A 124 -25.09 -15.31 -6.59
C ILE A 124 -23.71 -15.82 -7.02
N ASP A 125 -22.70 -15.00 -6.86
CA ASP A 125 -21.38 -15.21 -7.46
C ASP A 125 -20.59 -16.34 -6.82
N HIS A 126 -20.85 -16.68 -5.53
CA HIS A 126 -20.18 -17.82 -4.90
C HIS A 126 -20.50 -19.18 -5.59
N LYS A 127 -21.57 -19.24 -6.41
CA LYS A 127 -21.97 -20.43 -7.17
C LYS A 127 -21.30 -20.49 -8.53
N LEU A 128 -20.66 -19.42 -8.97
CA LEU A 128 -20.04 -19.36 -10.28
C LEU A 128 -18.67 -20.06 -10.28
N THR A 129 -18.28 -20.50 -11.47
CA THR A 129 -16.99 -21.14 -11.70
C THR A 129 -16.00 -20.14 -12.26
N PRO A 130 -14.75 -20.11 -11.76
CA PRO A 130 -13.70 -19.27 -12.32
C PRO A 130 -13.39 -19.66 -13.78
N PRO A 131 -12.71 -18.77 -14.54
CA PRO A 131 -12.22 -19.08 -15.87
C PRO A 131 -11.39 -20.37 -15.87
N ALA A 132 -11.58 -21.21 -16.87
CA ALA A 132 -10.76 -22.40 -17.05
C ALA A 132 -9.32 -21.98 -17.42
N GLU A 133 -8.35 -22.58 -16.77
CA GLU A 133 -6.93 -22.38 -17.06
C GLU A 133 -6.34 -23.69 -17.58
N THR A 134 -5.41 -23.55 -18.53
CA THR A 134 -4.64 -24.68 -19.10
C THR A 134 -3.19 -24.59 -18.62
N GLY A 135 -2.58 -25.74 -18.31
CA GLY A 135 -1.20 -25.82 -17.86
C GLY A 135 -0.99 -26.81 -16.72
N ALA A 136 0.26 -26.95 -16.31
CA ALA A 136 0.64 -27.75 -15.14
C ALA A 136 0.74 -26.84 -13.92
N PHE A 137 -0.19 -26.98 -12.99
CA PHE A 137 -0.22 -26.20 -11.75
C PHE A 137 0.16 -27.07 -10.55
N LEU A 138 0.73 -26.40 -9.55
CA LEU A 138 0.95 -27.01 -8.24
C LEU A 138 -0.39 -27.19 -7.51
N ALA A 139 -0.49 -28.25 -6.73
CA ALA A 139 -1.59 -28.41 -5.79
C ALA A 139 -1.60 -27.22 -4.80
N PRO A 140 -2.77 -26.67 -4.46
CA PRO A 140 -2.86 -25.60 -3.49
C PRO A 140 -2.49 -26.12 -2.09
N ASP A 141 -1.66 -25.35 -1.37
CA ASP A 141 -1.29 -25.58 0.02
C ASP A 141 -1.38 -24.24 0.78
N LEU A 142 -2.62 -23.87 1.09
CA LEU A 142 -2.95 -22.60 1.73
C LEU A 142 -2.77 -22.69 3.25
N VAL A 143 -1.93 -21.85 3.81
CA VAL A 143 -1.67 -21.77 5.25
C VAL A 143 -1.83 -20.34 5.78
N GLU A 144 -2.12 -20.21 7.08
CA GLU A 144 -2.27 -18.90 7.75
C GLU A 144 -0.92 -18.40 8.27
N PRO A 145 -0.34 -17.33 7.70
CA PRO A 145 0.96 -16.81 8.17
C PRO A 145 0.95 -16.36 9.63
N SER A 146 -0.17 -15.84 10.12
CA SER A 146 -0.34 -15.39 11.51
C SER A 146 -0.27 -16.53 12.54
N ARG A 147 -0.50 -17.77 12.11
CA ARG A 147 -0.30 -18.96 12.96
C ARG A 147 1.16 -19.43 12.99
N LEU A 148 1.95 -19.01 12.01
CA LEU A 148 3.36 -19.37 11.89
C LEU A 148 4.27 -18.39 12.63
N ASP A 149 3.85 -17.12 12.74
CA ASP A 149 4.61 -16.09 13.46
C ASP A 149 3.65 -15.07 14.10
N GLY A 150 3.70 -14.94 15.43
CA GLY A 150 2.80 -14.06 16.20
C GLY A 150 3.02 -12.55 15.99
N THR A 151 4.08 -12.15 15.29
CA THR A 151 4.29 -10.74 14.86
C THR A 151 3.65 -10.43 13.51
N ILE A 152 2.96 -11.40 12.91
CA ILE A 152 2.09 -11.20 11.76
C ILE A 152 0.66 -11.10 12.27
N ARG A 153 0.10 -9.89 12.27
CA ARG A 153 -1.26 -9.58 12.70
C ARG A 153 -2.19 -9.39 11.51
N LEU A 154 -3.49 -9.42 11.79
CA LEU A 154 -4.54 -9.31 10.79
C LEU A 154 -5.39 -8.06 11.05
N ASP A 155 -5.63 -7.29 10.00
CA ASP A 155 -6.62 -6.22 9.90
C ASP A 155 -7.36 -6.40 8.58
N ILE A 156 -8.09 -7.54 8.47
CA ILE A 156 -8.72 -7.99 7.23
C ILE A 156 -9.87 -7.04 6.88
N ARG A 157 -9.59 -6.10 6.00
CA ARG A 157 -10.51 -5.01 5.66
C ARG A 157 -11.83 -5.51 5.10
N TYR A 158 -11.80 -6.52 4.26
CA TYR A 158 -13.00 -7.08 3.63
C TYR A 158 -13.85 -7.94 4.57
N ALA A 159 -13.36 -8.29 5.76
CA ALA A 159 -14.15 -8.90 6.84
C ALA A 159 -14.87 -7.85 7.71
N THR A 160 -14.74 -6.58 7.41
CA THR A 160 -15.38 -5.46 8.08
C THR A 160 -16.06 -4.53 7.07
N THR A 161 -16.75 -3.51 7.53
CA THR A 161 -17.28 -2.44 6.67
C THR A 161 -16.21 -1.39 6.32
N ASN A 162 -14.99 -1.50 6.85
CA ASN A 162 -13.88 -0.56 6.58
C ASN A 162 -13.12 -0.96 5.30
N ASN A 163 -13.82 -0.98 4.17
CA ASN A 163 -13.29 -1.26 2.84
C ASN A 163 -13.98 -0.38 1.80
N PHE A 164 -13.53 -0.40 0.56
CA PHE A 164 -14.01 0.50 -0.49
C PHE A 164 -15.49 0.30 -0.89
N LEU A 165 -16.09 -0.86 -0.60
CA LEU A 165 -17.53 -1.12 -0.82
C LEU A 165 -18.41 -0.76 0.39
N GLY A 166 -17.82 -0.48 1.55
CA GLY A 166 -18.57 -0.18 2.77
C GLY A 166 -19.38 -1.34 3.33
N THR A 167 -19.15 -2.56 2.89
CA THR A 167 -19.91 -3.76 3.21
C THR A 167 -18.98 -4.91 3.54
N VAL A 168 -19.36 -5.75 4.52
CA VAL A 168 -18.63 -6.99 4.80
C VAL A 168 -18.74 -7.94 3.60
N VAL A 169 -17.58 -8.39 3.11
CA VAL A 169 -17.47 -9.26 1.94
C VAL A 169 -16.94 -10.65 2.31
N TYR A 170 -16.00 -10.72 3.24
CA TYR A 170 -15.44 -11.98 3.73
C TYR A 170 -16.25 -12.54 4.89
N SER A 171 -16.43 -13.85 4.90
CA SER A 171 -17.11 -14.56 5.98
C SER A 171 -16.29 -14.65 7.26
N SER A 172 -14.98 -14.43 7.19
CA SER A 172 -14.09 -14.47 8.36
C SER A 172 -12.85 -13.60 8.16
N ALA A 173 -12.29 -13.10 9.27
CA ALA A 173 -11.07 -12.30 9.30
C ALA A 173 -9.82 -13.22 9.31
N ARG A 174 -9.66 -14.04 8.27
CA ARG A 174 -8.52 -14.95 8.09
C ARG A 174 -7.72 -14.56 6.86
N ALA A 175 -6.42 -14.83 6.90
CA ALA A 175 -5.51 -14.62 5.78
C ALA A 175 -4.80 -15.93 5.44
N PHE A 176 -4.80 -16.31 4.17
CA PHE A 176 -4.14 -17.51 3.70
C PHE A 176 -3.17 -17.16 2.56
N LEU A 177 -2.05 -17.84 2.52
CA LEU A 177 -1.10 -17.81 1.41
C LEU A 177 -0.67 -19.24 1.08
N GLN A 178 -0.25 -19.47 -0.16
CA GLN A 178 0.49 -20.69 -0.51
C GLN A 178 1.67 -20.84 0.46
N ARG A 179 1.92 -22.06 0.96
CA ARG A 179 2.96 -22.29 1.99
C ARG A 179 4.31 -21.65 1.68
N PRO A 180 4.87 -21.71 0.45
CA PRO A 180 6.14 -21.03 0.15
C PRO A 180 6.08 -19.52 0.34
N ALA A 181 4.95 -18.87 -0.05
CA ALA A 181 4.74 -17.44 0.14
C ALA A 181 4.56 -17.10 1.64
N ALA A 182 3.81 -17.90 2.39
CA ALA A 182 3.64 -17.74 3.83
C ALA A 182 4.98 -17.85 4.58
N LEU A 183 5.81 -18.82 4.25
CA LEU A 183 7.13 -19.00 4.86
C LEU A 183 8.08 -17.85 4.49
N ALA A 184 8.00 -17.30 3.28
CA ALA A 184 8.73 -16.10 2.87
C ALA A 184 8.29 -14.89 3.71
N LEU A 185 6.98 -14.71 3.93
CA LEU A 185 6.45 -13.64 4.78
C LEU A 185 6.91 -13.78 6.24
N VAL A 186 6.99 -15.01 6.76
CA VAL A 186 7.55 -15.27 8.12
C VAL A 186 9.02 -14.88 8.19
N ARG A 187 9.84 -15.15 7.16
CA ARG A 187 11.24 -14.70 7.14
C ARG A 187 11.32 -13.17 7.12
N ALA A 188 10.49 -12.50 6.31
CA ALA A 188 10.37 -11.06 6.30
C ALA A 188 10.02 -10.49 7.69
N ALA A 189 9.05 -11.08 8.39
CA ALA A 189 8.68 -10.69 9.75
C ALA A 189 9.85 -10.83 10.74
N ARG A 190 10.65 -11.88 10.61
CA ARG A 190 11.86 -12.07 11.45
C ARG A 190 12.93 -10.99 11.24
N VAL A 191 13.08 -10.48 10.02
CA VAL A 191 13.97 -9.35 9.71
C VAL A 191 13.44 -8.04 10.28
N LEU A 192 12.12 -7.83 10.25
CA LEU A 192 11.48 -6.61 10.75
C LEU A 192 11.46 -6.50 12.28
N ARG A 193 11.36 -7.63 12.97
CA ARG A 193 11.24 -7.69 14.44
C ARG A 193 12.33 -6.96 15.21
N PRO A 194 13.64 -7.16 14.96
CA PRO A 194 14.69 -6.43 15.64
C PRO A 194 14.71 -4.92 15.33
N LEU A 195 14.03 -4.50 14.28
CA LEU A 195 13.83 -3.09 13.93
C LEU A 195 12.61 -2.47 14.65
N GLY A 196 11.88 -3.25 15.45
CA GLY A 196 10.70 -2.82 16.19
C GLY A 196 9.40 -2.89 15.40
N TYR A 197 9.36 -3.61 14.27
CA TYR A 197 8.16 -3.70 13.42
C TYR A 197 7.61 -5.11 13.31
N GLY A 198 6.28 -5.21 13.21
CA GLY A 198 5.54 -6.39 12.79
C GLY A 198 4.81 -6.12 11.48
N ILE A 199 4.24 -7.18 10.90
CA ILE A 199 3.45 -7.14 9.66
C ILE A 199 1.97 -7.15 10.02
N LEU A 200 1.19 -6.27 9.36
CA LEU A 200 -0.27 -6.20 9.47
C LEU A 200 -0.89 -6.48 8.10
N ILE A 201 -1.56 -7.62 7.95
CA ILE A 201 -2.18 -8.07 6.70
C ILE A 201 -3.58 -7.48 6.57
N HIS A 202 -3.87 -6.85 5.42
CA HIS A 202 -5.17 -6.33 5.03
C HIS A 202 -5.96 -7.29 4.15
N ASP A 203 -5.29 -7.99 3.21
CA ASP A 203 -5.83 -9.04 2.35
C ASP A 203 -4.74 -10.04 1.95
N ALA A 204 -5.14 -11.28 1.63
CA ALA A 204 -4.23 -12.32 1.15
C ALA A 204 -4.93 -13.20 0.11
N TYR A 205 -5.13 -14.49 0.35
CA TYR A 205 -5.97 -15.30 -0.53
C TYR A 205 -7.39 -14.74 -0.58
N ARG A 206 -7.87 -14.49 -1.79
CA ARG A 206 -9.22 -14.02 -2.09
C ARG A 206 -9.89 -15.06 -2.98
N PRO A 207 -10.98 -15.73 -2.55
CA PRO A 207 -11.73 -16.60 -3.45
C PRO A 207 -12.14 -15.86 -4.72
N TRP A 208 -12.07 -16.50 -5.87
CA TRP A 208 -12.34 -15.82 -7.15
C TRP A 208 -13.72 -15.16 -7.21
N TYR A 209 -14.74 -15.79 -6.61
CA TYR A 209 -16.09 -15.21 -6.59
C TYR A 209 -16.09 -13.80 -5.94
N VAL A 210 -15.21 -13.54 -4.99
CA VAL A 210 -15.08 -12.21 -4.37
C VAL A 210 -14.50 -11.19 -5.35
N THR A 211 -13.52 -11.57 -6.16
CA THR A 211 -13.03 -10.71 -7.25
C THR A 211 -14.16 -10.37 -8.23
N LYS A 212 -15.03 -11.34 -8.52
CA LYS A 212 -16.24 -11.15 -9.34
C LYS A 212 -17.22 -10.17 -8.67
N VAL A 213 -17.48 -10.32 -7.37
CA VAL A 213 -18.31 -9.39 -6.59
C VAL A 213 -17.74 -7.97 -6.64
N PHE A 214 -16.43 -7.81 -6.47
CA PHE A 214 -15.78 -6.49 -6.57
C PHE A 214 -16.02 -5.85 -7.92
N TRP A 215 -15.84 -6.61 -9.00
CA TRP A 215 -16.05 -6.13 -10.36
C TRP A 215 -17.52 -5.75 -10.63
N ASP A 216 -18.45 -6.60 -10.23
CA ASP A 216 -19.88 -6.39 -10.51
C ASP A 216 -20.50 -5.29 -9.63
N ALA A 217 -19.97 -5.07 -8.44
CA ALA A 217 -20.39 -3.98 -7.55
C ALA A 217 -19.79 -2.63 -7.95
N THR A 218 -18.59 -2.62 -8.60
CA THR A 218 -17.88 -1.39 -8.92
C THR A 218 -18.48 -0.71 -10.15
N PRO A 219 -18.75 0.62 -10.09
CA PRO A 219 -19.17 1.40 -11.24
C PRO A 219 -18.21 1.21 -12.43
N PRO A 220 -18.72 1.09 -13.68
CA PRO A 220 -17.87 0.84 -14.87
C PRO A 220 -16.68 1.79 -14.99
N ALA A 221 -16.87 3.08 -14.71
CA ALA A 221 -15.83 4.09 -14.78
C ALA A 221 -14.71 3.90 -13.72
N SER A 222 -14.99 3.12 -12.67
CA SER A 222 -14.04 2.84 -11.57
C SER A 222 -13.46 1.42 -11.60
N ARG A 223 -13.80 0.60 -12.62
CA ARG A 223 -13.34 -0.79 -12.71
C ARG A 223 -11.83 -0.95 -12.87
N TRP A 224 -11.13 0.09 -13.23
CA TRP A 224 -9.66 0.12 -13.23
C TRP A 224 -9.05 -0.07 -11.83
N LEU A 225 -9.84 0.09 -10.76
CA LEU A 225 -9.42 -0.14 -9.36
C LEU A 225 -9.47 -1.60 -8.94
N VAL A 226 -10.13 -2.46 -9.70
CA VAL A 226 -10.37 -3.86 -9.31
C VAL A 226 -9.92 -4.82 -10.42
N ALA A 227 -9.48 -6.00 -10.02
CA ALA A 227 -9.05 -7.01 -10.98
C ALA A 227 -10.21 -7.50 -11.85
N ASP A 228 -9.97 -7.66 -13.15
CA ASP A 228 -10.91 -8.27 -14.09
C ASP A 228 -11.08 -9.78 -13.75
N PRO A 229 -12.29 -10.25 -13.37
CA PRO A 229 -12.51 -11.66 -13.02
C PRO A 229 -12.28 -12.60 -14.20
N ALA A 230 -12.35 -12.13 -15.45
CA ALA A 230 -12.03 -12.96 -16.62
C ALA A 230 -10.53 -13.34 -16.67
N ARG A 231 -9.67 -12.53 -16.07
CA ARG A 231 -8.22 -12.80 -15.94
C ARG A 231 -7.85 -13.35 -14.56
N GLY A 232 -8.72 -13.14 -13.57
CA GLY A 232 -8.45 -13.39 -12.17
C GLY A 232 -7.43 -12.43 -11.56
N SER A 233 -7.16 -12.64 -10.27
CA SER A 233 -6.18 -11.89 -9.47
C SER A 233 -5.12 -12.85 -8.94
N LYS A 234 -3.94 -12.33 -8.62
CA LYS A 234 -2.90 -13.12 -7.93
C LYS A 234 -3.32 -13.47 -6.51
N HIS A 235 -4.20 -12.67 -5.89
CA HIS A 235 -4.89 -13.04 -4.65
C HIS A 235 -5.72 -14.33 -4.80
N ASN A 236 -6.35 -14.55 -5.96
CA ASN A 236 -7.11 -15.76 -6.20
C ASN A 236 -6.23 -17.03 -6.21
N ARG A 237 -4.93 -16.88 -6.36
CA ARG A 237 -3.95 -17.96 -6.37
C ARG A 237 -3.31 -18.20 -5.00
N GLY A 238 -3.66 -17.38 -3.98
CA GLY A 238 -2.98 -17.37 -2.68
C GLY A 238 -1.52 -16.97 -2.78
N ALA A 239 -1.17 -16.16 -3.77
CA ALA A 239 0.20 -15.77 -4.09
C ALA A 239 0.38 -14.25 -4.19
N ALA A 240 -0.53 -13.48 -3.59
CA ALA A 240 -0.41 -12.06 -3.36
C ALA A 240 -0.88 -11.71 -1.94
N VAL A 241 -0.35 -10.63 -1.40
CA VAL A 241 -0.69 -10.12 -0.07
C VAL A 241 -0.70 -8.60 -0.06
N ASP A 242 -1.74 -8.03 0.55
CA ASP A 242 -1.83 -6.61 0.88
C ASP A 242 -1.53 -6.43 2.36
N LEU A 243 -0.56 -5.58 2.67
CA LEU A 243 -0.09 -5.45 4.04
C LEU A 243 0.59 -4.10 4.31
N THR A 244 0.76 -3.81 5.59
CA THR A 244 1.55 -2.70 6.09
C THR A 244 2.41 -3.14 7.27
N LEU A 245 3.16 -2.20 7.85
CA LEU A 245 3.89 -2.37 9.09
C LEU A 245 3.07 -1.87 10.28
N TYR A 246 3.30 -2.46 11.45
CA TYR A 246 2.88 -1.88 12.71
C TYR A 246 4.07 -1.82 13.69
N ASP A 247 4.04 -0.86 14.58
CA ASP A 247 5.04 -0.70 15.63
C ASP A 247 4.80 -1.72 16.75
N LEU A 248 5.80 -2.53 17.09
CA LEU A 248 5.68 -3.61 18.08
C LEU A 248 5.47 -3.09 19.49
N ALA A 249 5.98 -1.89 19.82
CA ALA A 249 5.86 -1.32 21.15
C ALA A 249 4.46 -0.76 21.43
N THR A 250 3.85 -0.13 20.42
CA THR A 250 2.54 0.51 20.54
C THR A 250 1.39 -0.36 20.02
N GLY A 251 1.68 -1.29 19.12
CA GLY A 251 0.69 -2.08 18.38
C GLY A 251 -0.03 -1.31 17.29
N ALA A 252 0.27 -0.03 17.09
CA ALA A 252 -0.38 0.83 16.10
C ALA A 252 0.24 0.64 14.70
N PRO A 253 -0.57 0.72 13.62
CA PRO A 253 -0.04 0.81 12.27
C PRO A 253 0.89 2.00 12.13
N VAL A 254 1.99 1.85 11.35
CA VAL A 254 2.88 2.97 11.06
C VAL A 254 2.28 3.86 9.98
N GLU A 255 2.70 5.13 9.98
CA GLU A 255 2.31 6.05 8.92
C GLU A 255 2.97 5.66 7.59
N MET A 256 2.15 5.53 6.55
CA MET A 256 2.52 5.31 5.17
C MET A 256 2.10 6.52 4.31
N PRO A 257 2.58 6.63 3.05
CA PRO A 257 2.21 7.76 2.18
C PRO A 257 0.72 7.91 1.89
N SER A 258 -0.04 6.81 1.94
CA SER A 258 -1.51 6.78 1.78
C SER A 258 -2.15 5.74 2.70
N THR A 259 -3.47 5.77 2.78
CA THR A 259 -4.26 4.67 3.34
C THR A 259 -4.29 3.47 2.39
N TYR A 260 -4.68 2.31 2.91
CA TYR A 260 -4.94 1.10 2.13
C TYR A 260 -6.13 1.34 1.17
N ASP A 261 -6.09 0.76 -0.02
CA ASP A 261 -7.10 0.93 -1.10
C ASP A 261 -7.32 2.39 -1.55
N GLU A 262 -6.37 3.28 -1.32
CA GLU A 262 -6.49 4.66 -1.79
C GLU A 262 -6.26 4.76 -3.30
N ALA A 263 -7.21 5.36 -4.02
CA ALA A 263 -7.17 5.53 -5.48
C ALA A 263 -6.58 6.89 -5.89
N THR A 264 -5.37 7.21 -5.38
CA THR A 264 -4.68 8.46 -5.72
C THR A 264 -3.20 8.20 -6.01
N PRO A 265 -2.47 9.16 -6.57
CA PRO A 265 -1.01 9.03 -6.78
C PRO A 265 -0.22 8.68 -5.51
N ARG A 266 -0.75 8.91 -4.30
CA ARG A 266 -0.10 8.51 -3.04
C ARG A 266 0.01 6.99 -2.87
N ALA A 267 -0.84 6.24 -3.57
CA ALA A 267 -0.80 4.76 -3.59
C ALA A 267 0.40 4.20 -4.36
N LEU A 268 0.99 4.97 -5.29
CA LEU A 268 2.13 4.52 -6.08
C LEU A 268 3.31 4.09 -5.21
N SER A 269 3.94 2.98 -5.56
CA SER A 269 5.08 2.43 -4.83
C SER A 269 6.31 3.35 -4.85
N ASP A 270 6.37 4.33 -5.75
CA ASP A 270 7.42 5.33 -5.91
C ASP A 270 6.94 6.78 -5.69
N TYR A 271 5.76 6.98 -5.09
CA TYR A 271 5.24 8.32 -4.82
C TYR A 271 6.28 9.18 -4.07
N PRO A 272 6.66 10.36 -4.60
CA PRO A 272 7.75 11.16 -4.04
C PRO A 272 7.35 12.01 -2.83
N GLY A 273 6.04 12.21 -2.62
CA GLY A 273 5.49 13.10 -1.59
C GLY A 273 5.46 12.49 -0.18
N GLY A 274 4.78 13.16 0.72
CA GLY A 274 4.67 12.78 2.13
C GLY A 274 5.90 13.19 2.95
N THR A 275 6.15 12.49 4.07
CA THR A 275 7.31 12.71 4.93
C THR A 275 8.41 11.70 4.62
N SER A 276 9.67 12.02 4.97
CA SER A 276 10.80 11.09 4.91
C SER A 276 10.50 9.80 5.66
N ARG A 277 9.83 9.90 6.81
CA ARG A 277 9.47 8.74 7.63
C ARG A 277 8.45 7.85 6.94
N GLN A 278 7.42 8.40 6.29
CA GLN A 278 6.44 7.64 5.52
C GLN A 278 7.09 6.90 4.35
N ARG A 279 7.94 7.62 3.58
CA ARG A 279 8.69 7.01 2.47
C ARG A 279 9.68 5.94 2.96
N TRP A 280 10.31 6.16 4.10
CA TRP A 280 11.23 5.20 4.72
C TRP A 280 10.51 3.92 5.15
N HIS A 281 9.34 4.00 5.79
CA HIS A 281 8.54 2.83 6.15
C HIS A 281 8.14 2.03 4.91
N ARG A 282 7.68 2.70 3.85
CA ARG A 282 7.35 2.06 2.58
C ARG A 282 8.58 1.38 1.95
N ALA A 283 9.73 2.05 1.95
CA ALA A 283 10.99 1.51 1.42
C ALA A 283 11.50 0.32 2.24
N LEU A 284 11.38 0.36 3.58
CA LEU A 284 11.71 -0.76 4.46
C LEU A 284 10.86 -1.97 4.12
N LEU A 285 9.52 -1.79 4.09
CA LEU A 285 8.58 -2.85 3.77
C LEU A 285 8.91 -3.49 2.42
N ARG A 286 9.03 -2.66 1.37
CA ARG A 286 9.36 -3.11 0.02
C ARG A 286 10.66 -3.91 0.00
N ARG A 287 11.75 -3.39 0.55
CA ARG A 287 13.06 -4.02 0.54
C ARG A 287 13.06 -5.38 1.22
N VAL A 288 12.43 -5.49 2.39
CA VAL A 288 12.38 -6.74 3.15
C VAL A 288 11.57 -7.80 2.39
N LEU A 289 10.45 -7.41 1.79
CA LEU A 289 9.62 -8.35 1.02
C LEU A 289 10.27 -8.74 -0.31
N GLU A 290 10.92 -7.81 -1.01
CA GLU A 290 11.63 -8.12 -2.27
C GLU A 290 12.80 -9.08 -2.03
N ALA A 291 13.50 -8.98 -0.90
CA ALA A 291 14.52 -9.95 -0.49
C ALA A 291 13.95 -11.37 -0.28
N GLU A 292 12.69 -11.49 0.04
CA GLU A 292 11.95 -12.73 0.26
C GLU A 292 11.10 -13.14 -0.96
N ARG A 293 11.49 -12.70 -2.17
CA ARG A 293 10.90 -13.10 -3.45
C ARG A 293 9.48 -12.57 -3.71
N PHE A 294 9.09 -11.52 -3.04
CA PHE A 294 7.91 -10.75 -3.42
C PHE A 294 8.31 -9.63 -4.41
N THR A 295 7.32 -9.10 -5.11
CA THR A 295 7.47 -7.95 -6.00
C THR A 295 6.34 -6.98 -5.70
N VAL A 296 6.67 -5.71 -5.42
CA VAL A 296 5.67 -4.68 -5.18
C VAL A 296 4.90 -4.37 -6.48
N ASN A 297 3.59 -4.14 -6.36
CA ASN A 297 2.80 -3.58 -7.44
C ASN A 297 3.15 -2.08 -7.61
N PRO A 298 3.53 -1.61 -8.81
CA PRO A 298 3.86 -0.21 -9.02
C PRO A 298 2.75 0.78 -8.65
N SER A 299 1.48 0.41 -8.79
CA SER A 299 0.32 1.25 -8.49
C SER A 299 -0.18 1.19 -7.04
N GLU A 300 0.33 0.23 -6.24
CA GLU A 300 -0.18 -0.05 -4.89
C GLU A 300 0.99 -0.42 -3.96
N TRP A 301 1.46 0.51 -3.13
CA TRP A 301 2.62 0.28 -2.26
C TRP A 301 2.41 -0.85 -1.24
N TRP A 302 1.17 -1.21 -0.95
CA TRP A 302 0.79 -2.27 0.00
C TRP A 302 0.72 -3.65 -0.62
N HIS A 303 0.57 -3.76 -1.97
CA HIS A 303 0.34 -5.01 -2.70
C HIS A 303 1.65 -5.66 -3.15
N PHE A 304 1.84 -6.90 -2.78
CA PHE A 304 3.02 -7.69 -3.10
C PHE A 304 2.66 -9.04 -3.70
N ASP A 305 3.19 -9.30 -4.90
CA ASP A 305 3.07 -10.57 -5.60
C ASP A 305 4.20 -11.50 -5.24
N PHE A 306 3.90 -12.74 -4.87
CA PHE A 306 4.94 -13.76 -4.73
C PHE A 306 5.44 -14.21 -6.09
N ARG A 307 6.75 -14.33 -6.25
CA ARG A 307 7.45 -14.54 -7.54
C ARG A 307 6.91 -15.71 -8.38
N ASP A 308 6.51 -16.81 -7.74
CA ASP A 308 6.08 -18.03 -8.42
C ASP A 308 4.55 -18.14 -8.56
N TRP A 309 3.82 -17.01 -8.54
CA TRP A 309 2.35 -16.99 -8.55
C TRP A 309 1.74 -17.71 -9.78
N GLN A 310 2.42 -17.72 -10.94
CA GLN A 310 1.96 -18.39 -12.15
C GLN A 310 1.88 -19.91 -12.00
N ARG A 311 2.57 -20.48 -11.03
CA ARG A 311 2.54 -21.92 -10.75
C ARG A 311 1.27 -22.39 -10.06
N TYR A 312 0.40 -21.49 -9.64
CA TYR A 312 -0.84 -21.79 -8.94
C TYR A 312 -2.04 -21.38 -9.76
N GLN A 313 -3.06 -22.22 -9.75
CA GLN A 313 -4.35 -21.98 -10.40
C GLN A 313 -5.15 -20.90 -9.66
N ILE A 314 -6.10 -20.29 -10.39
CA ILE A 314 -7.17 -19.48 -9.77
C ILE A 314 -8.03 -20.40 -8.91
N LEU A 315 -8.12 -20.08 -7.61
CA LEU A 315 -8.89 -20.84 -6.65
C LEU A 315 -10.21 -20.12 -6.32
N ASN A 316 -11.25 -20.92 -6.04
CA ASN A 316 -12.56 -20.43 -5.61
C ASN A 316 -13.03 -21.18 -4.34
N VAL A 317 -12.08 -21.49 -3.46
CA VAL A 317 -12.33 -22.21 -2.20
C VAL A 317 -12.79 -21.21 -1.15
N PRO A 318 -14.01 -21.30 -0.61
CA PRO A 318 -14.44 -20.48 0.52
C PRO A 318 -13.55 -20.71 1.75
N PHE A 319 -13.39 -19.66 2.59
CA PHE A 319 -12.50 -19.70 3.76
C PHE A 319 -12.79 -20.85 4.73
N GLU A 320 -14.07 -21.22 4.87
CA GLU A 320 -14.52 -22.30 5.74
C GLU A 320 -14.04 -23.69 5.27
N ARG A 321 -13.67 -23.79 4.00
CA ARG A 321 -13.20 -25.04 3.37
C ARG A 321 -11.69 -25.09 3.19
N VAL A 322 -10.98 -24.02 3.49
CA VAL A 322 -9.51 -24.03 3.52
C VAL A 322 -9.07 -24.79 4.77
N ARG A 323 -8.37 -25.90 4.55
CA ARG A 323 -7.90 -26.84 5.60
C ARG A 323 -6.44 -26.63 5.91
#